data_9e31e1fbbebe81514c337c53a6015c32
#
_entry.id   9e31e1fbbebe81514c337c53a6015c32
#
_cell.length_a   1.000
_cell.length_b   1.000
_cell.length_c   1.000
_cell.angle_alpha   90.00
_cell.angle_beta   90.00
_cell.angle_gamma   90.00
#
_symmetry.space_group_name_H-M   'P 1'
#
loop_
_entity.id
_entity.type
_entity.pdbx_description
1 polymer ?
#
loop_
_entity_poly.entity_id
_entity_poly.type
_entity_poly.pdbx_seq_one_letter_code
_entity_poly.pdbx_strand_id
1 'polypeptide(L)'
;YFENAVLLNQISYREAIELAFYGASVIHPKTLQPLQKKEIPLFVKSFINPTLPGTSVSKGADLEPHTPCFIVKKNQLLLSLSSIDFDFIMENHISEIFALFAKFKVKVNMIQNTAISFSVCIEDKYSNFEELRKVLAKKFKVSYNENVSLYTIRHFDENASKVVETNKTILLRQISRETMQVITKE
;
A
#
# COMPACT_ATOMS: atom_id res chain seq x y z
N TYR A 1 -15.51 -6.38 0.75
CA TYR A 1 -14.67 -6.29 1.95
C TYR A 1 -15.20 -5.28 2.97
N PHE A 2 -15.92 -4.25 2.52
CA PHE A 2 -16.49 -3.19 3.35
C PHE A 2 -17.94 -2.96 2.94
N GLU A 3 -18.88 -3.19 3.88
CA GLU A 3 -20.31 -3.19 3.57
C GLU A 3 -20.90 -1.79 3.35
N ASN A 4 -20.28 -0.76 3.93
CA ASN A 4 -20.76 0.62 3.91
C ASN A 4 -20.01 1.52 2.93
N ALA A 5 -19.66 0.99 1.76
CA ALA A 5 -19.00 1.79 0.73
C ALA A 5 -19.94 2.89 0.19
N VAL A 6 -19.44 4.11 0.08
CA VAL A 6 -20.16 5.26 -0.46
C VAL A 6 -19.52 5.74 -1.77
N LEU A 7 -20.33 6.34 -2.65
CA LEU A 7 -19.83 6.95 -3.86
C LEU A 7 -19.08 8.25 -3.49
N LEU A 8 -17.85 8.37 -4.01
CA LEU A 8 -17.12 9.64 -3.99
C LEU A 8 -17.61 10.49 -5.16
N ASN A 9 -18.20 11.66 -4.90
CA ASN A 9 -18.70 12.55 -5.93
C ASN A 9 -17.56 13.26 -6.66
N GLN A 10 -16.55 13.67 -5.89
CA GLN A 10 -15.35 14.29 -6.44
C GLN A 10 -14.10 13.99 -5.62
N ILE A 11 -12.96 13.98 -6.29
CA ILE A 11 -11.62 13.86 -5.70
C ILE A 11 -10.62 14.70 -6.49
N SER A 12 -9.51 15.08 -5.86
CA SER A 12 -8.39 15.71 -6.56
C SER A 12 -7.57 14.69 -7.37
N TYR A 13 -6.80 15.15 -8.35
CA TYR A 13 -5.80 14.32 -9.02
C TYR A 13 -4.81 13.70 -8.02
N ARG A 14 -4.40 14.51 -7.03
CA ARG A 14 -3.47 14.05 -5.99
C ARG A 14 -4.06 12.87 -5.22
N GLU A 15 -5.30 13.00 -4.75
CA GLU A 15 -5.97 11.92 -4.03
C GLU A 15 -6.16 10.67 -4.90
N ALA A 16 -6.56 10.84 -6.16
CA ALA A 16 -6.67 9.71 -7.09
C ALA A 16 -5.34 8.99 -7.33
N ILE A 17 -4.21 9.71 -7.39
CA ILE A 17 -2.87 9.13 -7.52
C ILE A 17 -2.48 8.38 -6.24
N GLU A 18 -2.74 8.94 -5.07
CA GLU A 18 -2.47 8.29 -3.79
C GLU A 18 -3.27 6.99 -3.64
N LEU A 19 -4.57 7.05 -3.88
CA LEU A 19 -5.43 5.85 -3.85
C LEU A 19 -4.93 4.77 -4.82
N ALA A 20 -4.56 5.15 -6.03
CA ALA A 20 -4.03 4.22 -7.04
C ALA A 20 -2.65 3.65 -6.65
N PHE A 21 -1.78 4.43 -6.02
CA PHE A 21 -0.49 3.97 -5.49
C PHE A 21 -0.68 2.87 -4.45
N TYR A 22 -1.60 3.07 -3.52
CA TYR A 22 -1.90 2.08 -2.49
C TYR A 22 -2.66 0.85 -3.01
N GLY A 23 -3.23 0.91 -4.22
CA GLY A 23 -3.81 -0.27 -4.89
C GLY A 23 -5.25 -0.16 -5.33
N ALA A 24 -5.87 1.02 -5.25
CA ALA A 24 -7.16 1.24 -5.88
C ALA A 24 -7.00 1.13 -7.42
N SER A 25 -7.65 0.15 -8.02
CA SER A 25 -7.40 -0.28 -9.41
C SER A 25 -8.27 0.45 -10.45
N VAL A 26 -9.07 1.45 -10.04
CA VAL A 26 -10.04 2.11 -10.95
C VAL A 26 -9.34 2.96 -12.01
N ILE A 27 -8.29 3.69 -11.64
CA ILE A 27 -7.56 4.58 -12.54
C ILE A 27 -6.06 4.32 -12.41
N HIS A 28 -5.37 4.14 -13.54
CA HIS A 28 -3.92 3.99 -13.50
C HIS A 28 -3.23 5.36 -13.33
N PRO A 29 -2.23 5.52 -12.44
CA PRO A 29 -1.57 6.81 -12.18
C PRO A 29 -1.01 7.49 -13.43
N LYS A 30 -0.50 6.71 -14.40
CA LYS A 30 0.01 7.25 -15.68
C LYS A 30 -1.07 7.91 -16.53
N THR A 31 -2.34 7.54 -16.38
CA THR A 31 -3.46 8.20 -17.06
C THR A 31 -3.75 9.56 -16.45
N LEU A 32 -3.59 9.70 -15.13
CA LEU A 32 -3.86 10.94 -14.43
C LEU A 32 -2.81 12.03 -14.70
N GLN A 33 -1.54 11.67 -14.87
CA GLN A 33 -0.44 12.62 -15.04
C GLN A 33 -0.63 13.59 -16.23
N PRO A 34 -0.96 13.14 -17.46
CA PRO A 34 -1.16 14.05 -18.58
C PRO A 34 -2.43 14.91 -18.42
N LEU A 35 -3.47 14.37 -17.80
CA LEU A 35 -4.71 15.11 -17.54
C LEU A 35 -4.47 16.22 -16.52
N GLN A 36 -3.76 15.91 -15.42
CA GLN A 36 -3.38 16.89 -14.41
C GLN A 36 -2.55 18.04 -14.99
N LYS A 37 -1.57 17.74 -15.86
CA LYS A 37 -0.74 18.78 -16.50
C LYS A 37 -1.54 19.74 -17.37
N LYS A 38 -2.60 19.26 -18.00
CA LYS A 38 -3.48 20.04 -18.88
C LYS A 38 -4.76 20.51 -18.18
N GLU A 39 -4.92 20.20 -16.89
CA GLU A 39 -6.11 20.53 -16.09
C GLU A 39 -7.42 20.01 -16.69
N ILE A 40 -7.38 18.88 -17.40
CA ILE A 40 -8.55 18.27 -18.04
C ILE A 40 -9.27 17.37 -17.03
N PRO A 41 -10.51 17.65 -16.61
CA PRO A 41 -11.24 16.83 -15.66
C PRO A 41 -11.49 15.44 -16.23
N LEU A 42 -11.42 14.42 -15.36
CA LEU A 42 -11.74 13.02 -15.67
C LEU A 42 -13.02 12.64 -14.93
N PHE A 43 -13.93 11.96 -15.63
CA PHE A 43 -15.16 11.43 -15.04
C PHE A 43 -15.13 9.89 -15.07
N VAL A 44 -15.34 9.28 -13.92
CA VAL A 44 -15.43 7.82 -13.76
C VAL A 44 -16.87 7.45 -13.55
N LYS A 45 -17.44 6.67 -14.46
CA LYS A 45 -18.85 6.25 -14.43
C LYS A 45 -19.01 4.75 -14.61
N SER A 46 -20.15 4.20 -14.17
CA SER A 46 -20.51 2.83 -14.43
C SER A 46 -20.77 2.62 -15.93
N PHE A 47 -20.13 1.61 -16.52
CA PHE A 47 -20.40 1.22 -17.90
C PHE A 47 -21.79 0.59 -18.05
N ILE A 48 -22.23 -0.15 -17.05
CA ILE A 48 -23.54 -0.84 -17.06
C ILE A 48 -24.68 0.17 -16.91
N ASN A 49 -24.47 1.23 -16.12
CA ASN A 49 -25.47 2.27 -15.90
C ASN A 49 -24.86 3.67 -16.01
N PRO A 50 -24.64 4.19 -17.22
CA PRO A 50 -23.94 5.46 -17.45
C PRO A 50 -24.76 6.69 -17.04
N THR A 51 -26.06 6.53 -16.75
CA THR A 51 -26.93 7.63 -16.29
C THR A 51 -26.73 7.94 -14.80
N LEU A 52 -26.18 7.00 -14.03
CA LEU A 52 -25.87 7.24 -12.63
C LEU A 52 -24.77 8.30 -12.48
N PRO A 53 -24.79 9.05 -11.36
CA PRO A 53 -23.68 9.93 -11.02
C PRO A 53 -22.41 9.11 -10.93
N GLY A 54 -21.29 9.71 -11.31
CA GLY A 54 -19.97 9.09 -11.19
C GLY A 54 -19.08 9.93 -10.29
N THR A 55 -17.80 9.65 -10.32
CA THR A 55 -16.78 10.40 -9.59
C THR A 55 -16.07 11.37 -10.56
N SER A 56 -16.01 12.65 -10.22
CA SER A 56 -15.17 13.63 -10.94
C SER A 56 -13.78 13.71 -10.31
N VAL A 57 -12.76 13.75 -11.15
CA VAL A 57 -11.36 13.95 -10.75
C VAL A 57 -10.85 15.23 -11.39
N SER A 58 -10.51 16.23 -10.58
CA SER A 58 -10.09 17.54 -11.08
C SER A 58 -9.04 18.21 -10.21
N LYS A 59 -8.49 19.33 -10.65
CA LYS A 59 -7.50 20.12 -9.91
C LYS A 59 -8.17 20.84 -8.74
N GLY A 60 -7.59 20.71 -7.53
CA GLY A 60 -8.03 21.44 -6.35
C GLY A 60 -9.39 21.01 -5.80
N ALA A 61 -9.98 19.94 -6.30
CA ALA A 61 -11.20 19.38 -5.72
C ALA A 61 -10.91 18.77 -4.34
N ASP A 62 -11.80 19.01 -3.39
CA ASP A 62 -11.77 18.31 -2.11
C ASP A 62 -12.38 16.91 -2.26
N LEU A 63 -12.04 16.02 -1.33
CA LEU A 63 -12.68 14.70 -1.24
C LEU A 63 -14.13 14.87 -0.78
N GLU A 64 -15.09 14.45 -1.59
CA GLU A 64 -16.52 14.57 -1.27
C GLU A 64 -17.26 13.26 -1.55
N PRO A 65 -17.97 12.70 -0.58
CA PRO A 65 -17.94 13.08 0.84
C PRO A 65 -16.56 12.88 1.48
N HIS A 66 -16.20 13.70 2.47
CA HIS A 66 -14.99 13.48 3.26
C HIS A 66 -15.19 12.24 4.14
N THR A 67 -14.59 11.12 3.75
CA THR A 67 -14.76 9.81 4.37
C THR A 67 -13.48 9.00 4.32
N PRO A 68 -13.23 8.10 5.29
CA PRO A 68 -12.12 7.17 5.21
C PRO A 68 -12.20 6.28 3.97
N CYS A 69 -11.08 6.19 3.23
CA CYS A 69 -10.97 5.35 2.05
C CYS A 69 -10.13 4.12 2.36
N PHE A 70 -10.73 2.94 2.27
CA PHE A 70 -10.10 1.66 2.59
C PHE A 70 -9.56 0.96 1.36
N ILE A 71 -8.33 0.49 1.45
CA ILE A 71 -7.67 -0.34 0.42
C ILE A 71 -7.10 -1.56 1.12
N VAL A 72 -7.32 -2.75 0.56
CA VAL A 72 -6.76 -3.99 1.09
C VAL A 72 -5.98 -4.75 0.02
N LYS A 73 -4.77 -5.18 0.38
CA LYS A 73 -3.97 -6.14 -0.39
C LYS A 73 -3.83 -7.40 0.45
N LYS A 74 -4.46 -8.48 -0.01
CA LYS A 74 -4.36 -9.80 0.62
C LYS A 74 -3.16 -10.59 0.07
N ASN A 75 -2.86 -11.70 0.71
CA ASN A 75 -1.79 -12.64 0.31
C ASN A 75 -0.43 -11.95 0.18
N GLN A 76 -0.13 -11.06 1.12
CA GLN A 76 1.16 -10.40 1.20
C GLN A 76 2.12 -11.19 2.09
N LEU A 77 3.40 -10.85 2.00
CA LEU A 77 4.46 -11.36 2.87
C LEU A 77 4.99 -10.18 3.70
N LEU A 78 5.07 -10.35 5.01
CA LEU A 78 5.82 -9.44 5.87
C LEU A 78 7.19 -10.06 6.12
N LEU A 79 8.23 -9.48 5.53
CA LEU A 79 9.62 -9.89 5.63
C LEU A 79 10.34 -8.98 6.60
N SER A 80 11.11 -9.56 7.54
CA SER A 80 11.96 -8.82 8.45
C SER A 80 13.41 -9.33 8.35
N LEU A 81 14.31 -8.41 8.08
CA LEU A 81 15.73 -8.66 7.93
C LEU A 81 16.48 -8.00 9.08
N SER A 82 17.39 -8.72 9.71
CA SER A 82 18.29 -8.17 10.72
C SER A 82 19.72 -8.60 10.43
N SER A 83 20.71 -7.84 10.93
CA SER A 83 22.10 -8.24 10.84
C SER A 83 22.36 -9.56 11.60
N ILE A 84 23.31 -10.35 11.13
CA ILE A 84 23.71 -11.60 11.80
C ILE A 84 24.48 -11.27 13.08
N ASP A 85 25.30 -10.21 13.05
CA ASP A 85 26.25 -9.86 14.11
C ASP A 85 25.77 -8.69 14.99
N PHE A 86 24.46 -8.39 14.99
CA PHE A 86 23.86 -7.24 15.66
C PHE A 86 24.37 -5.88 15.20
N ASP A 87 25.00 -5.81 14.03
CA ASP A 87 25.39 -4.55 13.40
C ASP A 87 24.18 -3.74 12.96
N PHE A 88 24.39 -2.44 12.77
CA PHE A 88 23.34 -1.55 12.25
C PHE A 88 23.00 -1.88 10.78
N ILE A 89 21.72 -1.81 10.46
CA ILE A 89 21.26 -1.82 9.07
C ILE A 89 21.49 -0.42 8.49
N MET A 90 22.53 -0.31 7.68
CA MET A 90 22.98 0.94 7.07
C MET A 90 22.44 1.08 5.64
N GLU A 91 22.59 2.26 5.05
CA GLU A 91 22.09 2.61 3.71
C GLU A 91 22.61 1.66 2.61
N ASN A 92 23.84 1.20 2.71
CA ASN A 92 24.42 0.22 1.77
C ASN A 92 23.66 -1.12 1.84
N HIS A 93 23.28 -1.60 3.01
CA HIS A 93 22.49 -2.81 3.18
C HIS A 93 21.09 -2.64 2.57
N ILE A 94 20.43 -1.50 2.82
CA ILE A 94 19.13 -1.19 2.24
C ILE A 94 19.21 -1.14 0.71
N SER A 95 20.25 -0.50 0.16
CA SER A 95 20.48 -0.44 -1.28
C SER A 95 20.63 -1.83 -1.90
N GLU A 96 21.41 -2.71 -1.26
CA GLU A 96 21.58 -4.10 -1.72
C GLU A 96 20.26 -4.89 -1.65
N ILE A 97 19.50 -4.76 -0.57
CA ILE A 97 18.19 -5.40 -0.40
C ILE A 97 17.24 -4.97 -1.53
N PHE A 98 17.17 -3.67 -1.84
CA PHE A 98 16.31 -3.18 -2.93
C PHE A 98 16.79 -3.65 -4.31
N ALA A 99 18.10 -3.73 -4.54
CA ALA A 99 18.62 -4.30 -5.78
C ALA A 99 18.20 -5.77 -5.96
N LEU A 100 18.19 -6.55 -4.87
CA LEU A 100 17.69 -7.93 -4.88
C LEU A 100 16.18 -7.97 -5.13
N PHE A 101 15.36 -7.12 -4.49
CA PHE A 101 13.93 -7.06 -4.76
C PHE A 101 13.63 -6.76 -6.23
N ALA A 102 14.36 -5.83 -6.82
CA ALA A 102 14.24 -5.52 -8.25
C ALA A 102 14.64 -6.71 -9.13
N LYS A 103 15.77 -7.37 -8.84
CA LYS A 103 16.26 -8.55 -9.55
C LYS A 103 15.25 -9.69 -9.53
N PHE A 104 14.65 -9.98 -8.38
CA PHE A 104 13.66 -11.03 -8.20
C PHE A 104 12.22 -10.59 -8.53
N LYS A 105 12.02 -9.35 -9.03
CA LYS A 105 10.72 -8.79 -9.42
C LYS A 105 9.68 -8.82 -8.29
N VAL A 106 10.13 -8.65 -7.07
CA VAL A 106 9.28 -8.56 -5.88
C VAL A 106 8.89 -7.10 -5.69
N LYS A 107 7.58 -6.86 -5.49
CA LYS A 107 7.07 -5.51 -5.29
C LYS A 107 7.00 -5.17 -3.81
N VAL A 108 7.59 -4.05 -3.43
CA VAL A 108 7.52 -3.51 -2.07
C VAL A 108 6.30 -2.60 -1.93
N ASN A 109 5.48 -2.85 -0.91
CA ASN A 109 4.25 -2.09 -0.63
C ASN A 109 4.35 -1.22 0.64
N MET A 110 5.16 -1.62 1.62
CA MET A 110 5.37 -0.89 2.86
C MET A 110 6.76 -1.18 3.41
N ILE A 111 7.39 -0.19 4.04
CA ILE A 111 8.73 -0.27 4.58
C ILE A 111 8.73 0.31 5.99
N GLN A 112 9.42 -0.36 6.88
CA GLN A 112 9.78 0.18 8.19
C GLN A 112 11.19 -0.29 8.56
N ASN A 113 12.05 0.63 8.95
CA ASN A 113 13.38 0.31 9.46
C ASN A 113 13.54 0.74 10.90
N THR A 114 14.41 0.04 11.58
CA THR A 114 14.97 0.39 12.90
C THR A 114 16.50 0.36 12.78
N ALA A 115 17.21 0.65 13.85
CA ALA A 115 18.66 0.59 13.86
C ALA A 115 19.22 -0.79 13.42
N ILE A 116 18.57 -1.88 13.81
CA ILE A 116 19.06 -3.25 13.64
C ILE A 116 18.15 -4.14 12.80
N SER A 117 17.05 -3.62 12.28
CA SER A 117 16.10 -4.40 11.46
C SER A 117 15.50 -3.57 10.33
N PHE A 118 15.19 -4.26 9.24
CA PHE A 118 14.51 -3.72 8.09
C PHE A 118 13.30 -4.62 7.78
N SER A 119 12.11 -4.08 7.94
CA SER A 119 10.85 -4.79 7.73
C SER A 119 10.15 -4.25 6.49
N VAL A 120 9.67 -5.15 5.63
CA VAL A 120 8.98 -4.81 4.39
C VAL A 120 7.77 -5.69 4.18
N CYS A 121 6.67 -5.08 3.74
CA CYS A 121 5.54 -5.81 3.19
C CYS A 121 5.72 -5.92 1.68
N ILE A 122 5.76 -7.13 1.18
CA ILE A 122 6.04 -7.43 -0.22
C ILE A 122 4.93 -8.23 -0.87
N GLU A 123 4.78 -8.05 -2.18
CA GLU A 123 3.95 -8.85 -3.06
C GLU A 123 4.84 -9.70 -3.97
N ASP A 124 4.71 -11.02 -3.86
CA ASP A 124 5.44 -11.99 -4.69
C ASP A 124 4.55 -12.56 -5.81
N LYS A 125 4.31 -11.73 -6.80
CA LYS A 125 3.45 -12.09 -7.95
C LYS A 125 3.98 -13.26 -8.79
N TYR A 126 5.29 -13.49 -8.76
CA TYR A 126 5.97 -14.46 -9.64
C TYR A 126 6.54 -15.66 -8.91
N SER A 127 6.22 -15.82 -7.62
CA SER A 127 6.70 -16.92 -6.77
C SER A 127 8.22 -17.02 -6.68
N ASN A 128 8.89 -15.85 -6.64
CA ASN A 128 10.35 -15.76 -6.56
C ASN A 128 10.87 -15.60 -5.13
N PHE A 129 9.97 -15.56 -4.14
CA PHE A 129 10.33 -15.27 -2.74
C PHE A 129 11.31 -16.29 -2.15
N GLU A 130 11.10 -17.58 -2.41
CA GLU A 130 11.98 -18.62 -1.86
C GLU A 130 13.42 -18.51 -2.35
N GLU A 131 13.63 -18.15 -3.62
CA GLU A 131 14.97 -17.91 -4.16
C GLU A 131 15.57 -16.62 -3.58
N LEU A 132 14.78 -15.56 -3.51
CA LEU A 132 15.18 -14.30 -2.87
C LEU A 132 15.61 -14.54 -1.41
N ARG A 133 14.80 -15.28 -0.65
CA ARG A 133 15.05 -15.62 0.75
C ARG A 133 16.40 -16.33 0.93
N LYS A 134 16.72 -17.32 0.08
CA LYS A 134 18.01 -18.02 0.10
C LYS A 134 19.21 -17.08 -0.13
N VAL A 135 19.03 -16.09 -1.00
CA VAL A 135 20.09 -15.09 -1.27
C VAL A 135 20.24 -14.14 -0.08
N LEU A 136 19.13 -13.63 0.46
CA LEU A 136 19.14 -12.74 1.62
C LEU A 136 19.71 -13.41 2.87
N ALA A 137 19.40 -14.70 3.08
CA ALA A 137 19.85 -15.46 4.24
C ALA A 137 21.39 -15.66 4.30
N LYS A 138 22.12 -15.37 3.22
CA LYS A 138 23.59 -15.39 3.22
C LYS A 138 24.20 -14.23 4.01
N LYS A 139 23.46 -13.12 4.16
CA LYS A 139 23.96 -11.88 4.78
C LYS A 139 23.09 -11.38 5.93
N PHE A 140 21.84 -11.83 6.00
CA PHE A 140 20.86 -11.36 6.98
C PHE A 140 20.18 -12.53 7.68
N LYS A 141 19.82 -12.32 8.93
CA LYS A 141 18.83 -13.16 9.59
C LYS A 141 17.48 -12.82 9.03
N VAL A 142 16.79 -13.79 8.42
CA VAL A 142 15.53 -13.61 7.71
C VAL A 142 14.39 -14.22 8.52
N SER A 143 13.39 -13.43 8.86
CA SER A 143 12.11 -13.91 9.39
C SER A 143 10.97 -13.37 8.54
N TYR A 144 9.86 -14.10 8.46
CA TYR A 144 8.73 -13.67 7.64
C TYR A 144 7.41 -14.26 8.11
N ASN A 145 6.33 -13.59 7.75
CA ASN A 145 4.96 -14.04 7.89
C ASN A 145 4.30 -14.08 6.52
N GLU A 146 3.71 -15.22 6.20
CA GLU A 146 2.96 -15.43 4.96
C GLU A 146 1.46 -15.15 5.18
N ASN A 147 0.77 -14.95 4.06
CA ASN A 147 -0.68 -14.75 4.02
C ASN A 147 -1.16 -13.60 4.91
N VAL A 148 -0.36 -12.53 4.98
CA VAL A 148 -0.77 -11.33 5.70
C VAL A 148 -1.60 -10.41 4.80
N SER A 149 -2.44 -9.59 5.42
CA SER A 149 -3.22 -8.57 4.76
C SER A 149 -2.66 -7.19 5.08
N LEU A 150 -2.38 -6.39 4.05
CA LEU A 150 -2.02 -4.98 4.18
C LEU A 150 -3.27 -4.13 3.96
N TYR A 151 -3.73 -3.46 5.00
CA TYR A 151 -4.78 -2.46 4.94
C TYR A 151 -4.15 -1.07 4.87
N THR A 152 -4.65 -0.25 3.96
CA THR A 152 -4.33 1.18 3.89
C THR A 152 -5.62 1.96 4.04
N ILE A 153 -5.65 2.91 4.95
CA ILE A 153 -6.79 3.80 5.18
C ILE A 153 -6.31 5.23 4.95
N ARG A 154 -6.85 5.88 3.92
CA ARG A 154 -6.68 7.31 3.70
C ARG A 154 -7.76 8.05 4.45
N HIS A 155 -7.44 9.22 5.01
CA HIS A 155 -8.34 10.03 5.85
C HIS A 155 -8.91 9.22 7.03
N PHE A 156 -8.04 8.43 7.67
CA PHE A 156 -8.44 7.54 8.76
C PHE A 156 -8.92 8.31 9.99
N ASP A 157 -9.85 7.71 10.70
CA ASP A 157 -10.30 8.10 12.02
C ASP A 157 -10.25 6.89 12.98
N GLU A 158 -10.64 7.08 14.23
CA GLU A 158 -10.65 6.00 15.22
C GLU A 158 -11.60 4.85 14.85
N ASN A 159 -12.75 5.16 14.23
CA ASN A 159 -13.71 4.14 13.84
C ASN A 159 -13.18 3.32 12.66
N ALA A 160 -12.61 3.99 11.67
CA ALA A 160 -11.97 3.33 10.53
C ALA A 160 -10.82 2.41 10.97
N SER A 161 -10.03 2.83 11.95
CA SER A 161 -8.95 2.01 12.53
C SER A 161 -9.50 0.73 13.14
N LYS A 162 -10.56 0.83 13.96
CA LYS A 162 -11.21 -0.34 14.59
C LYS A 162 -11.73 -1.35 13.56
N VAL A 163 -12.27 -0.88 12.42
CA VAL A 163 -12.80 -1.76 11.36
C VAL A 163 -11.75 -2.73 10.85
N VAL A 164 -10.50 -2.31 10.71
CA VAL A 164 -9.42 -3.14 10.16
C VAL A 164 -8.66 -3.92 11.22
N GLU A 165 -8.72 -3.48 12.48
CA GLU A 165 -7.93 -4.06 13.59
C GLU A 165 -8.72 -5.07 14.41
N THR A 166 -10.05 -4.98 14.46
CA THR A 166 -10.88 -5.85 15.30
C THR A 166 -10.75 -7.32 14.90
N ASN A 167 -10.54 -8.18 15.90
CA ASN A 167 -10.41 -9.63 15.77
C ASN A 167 -9.24 -10.09 14.87
N LYS A 168 -8.18 -9.30 14.75
CA LYS A 168 -7.00 -9.64 13.96
C LYS A 168 -5.73 -9.47 14.78
N THR A 169 -4.71 -10.24 14.45
CA THR A 169 -3.37 -10.05 15.00
C THR A 169 -2.65 -8.95 14.22
N ILE A 170 -2.36 -7.83 14.86
CA ILE A 170 -1.62 -6.71 14.26
C ILE A 170 -0.14 -7.04 14.34
N LEU A 171 0.52 -7.10 13.18
CA LEU A 171 1.95 -7.35 13.08
C LEU A 171 2.76 -6.05 12.96
N LEU A 172 2.21 -5.07 12.25
CA LEU A 172 2.86 -3.79 12.05
C LEU A 172 1.81 -2.71 11.78
N ARG A 173 2.03 -1.52 12.35
CA ARG A 173 1.19 -0.35 12.15
C ARG A 173 2.07 0.85 11.85
N GLN A 174 1.73 1.59 10.81
CA GLN A 174 2.41 2.82 10.43
C GLN A 174 1.39 3.92 10.15
N ILE A 175 1.65 5.10 10.68
CA ILE A 175 0.80 6.27 10.48
C ILE A 175 1.66 7.40 9.91
N SER A 176 1.16 8.00 8.85
CA SER A 176 1.77 9.17 8.23
C SER A 176 0.68 10.16 7.81
N ARG A 177 0.60 11.29 8.51
CA ARG A 177 -0.42 12.34 8.27
C ARG A 177 -1.83 11.75 8.22
N GLU A 178 -2.43 11.68 7.04
CA GLU A 178 -3.81 11.22 6.79
C GLU A 178 -3.90 9.75 6.40
N THR A 179 -2.78 9.03 6.41
CA THR A 179 -2.72 7.64 5.97
C THR A 179 -2.31 6.72 7.12
N MET A 180 -3.09 5.71 7.37
CA MET A 180 -2.74 4.60 8.25
C MET A 180 -2.55 3.33 7.41
N GLN A 181 -1.47 2.61 7.67
CA GLN A 181 -1.23 1.28 7.12
C GLN A 181 -1.12 0.27 8.26
N VAL A 182 -1.81 -0.85 8.12
CA VAL A 182 -1.81 -1.93 9.12
C VAL A 182 -1.59 -3.26 8.42
N ILE A 183 -0.63 -4.02 8.90
CA ILE A 183 -0.41 -5.40 8.47
C ILE A 183 -0.99 -6.32 9.54
N THR A 184 -1.90 -7.16 9.11
CA THR A 184 -2.57 -8.11 9.99
C THR A 184 -2.40 -9.54 9.52
N LYS A 185 -2.50 -10.46 10.47
CA LYS A 185 -2.66 -11.89 10.23
C LYS A 185 -4.03 -12.32 10.78
N GLU A 186 -4.76 -13.07 9.99
CA GLU A 186 -6.03 -13.70 10.41
C GLU A 186 -5.77 -14.90 11.30
#